data_259370438ccbc22dce2139c7a59b9d6a
#
_entry.id   259370438ccbc22dce2139c7a59b9d6a
#
_cell.length_a   1.000
_cell.length_b   1.000
_cell.length_c   1.000
_cell.angle_alpha   90.00
_cell.angle_beta   90.00
_cell.angle_gamma   90.00
#
_symmetry.space_group_name_H-M   'P 1'
#
loop_
_entity.id
_entity.type
_entity.pdbx_description
1 polymer ?
#
loop_
_entity_poly.entity_id
_entity_poly.type
_entity_poly.pdbx_seq_one_letter_code
_entity_poly.pdbx_strand_id
1 'polypeptide(L)'
;SENTNIDNKTKPQKTALVVIMGRPSAGKSTFLNTACQEPVSIVSPIPQTTRNAIRGIVNTSLGQLVFVDTPGYHDSEKKMNLRLKSVTEDQLEGADCILYIIDTTRIPGDEEKMNASLAEKYSDRMIIALNKTDAKESKTKPVMDFIKTNLPKVPEDRIFEMSAQKDIGINEVLRALYNIAPEAPRLYIDDIYTDQNIEFRIAE
;
A
#
# COMPACT_ATOMS: atom_id res chain seq x y z
N SER A 1 14.37 34.56 35.89
CA SER A 1 13.34 34.08 34.97
C SER A 1 14.03 33.58 33.70
N GLU A 2 14.38 32.31 33.74
CA GLU A 2 14.93 31.61 32.58
C GLU A 2 13.76 31.05 31.76
N ASN A 3 13.59 31.63 30.57
CA ASN A 3 12.74 31.07 29.55
C ASN A 3 13.40 29.81 29.00
N THR A 4 12.99 28.67 29.47
CA THR A 4 13.27 27.39 28.82
C THR A 4 12.40 27.31 27.56
N ASN A 5 12.92 27.75 26.44
CA ASN A 5 12.43 27.38 25.12
C ASN A 5 12.59 25.85 24.99
N ILE A 6 11.52 25.15 25.26
CA ILE A 6 11.41 23.75 24.88
C ILE A 6 11.22 23.79 23.37
N ASP A 7 12.30 23.61 22.63
CA ASP A 7 12.27 23.28 21.21
C ASP A 7 11.47 21.99 21.04
N ASN A 8 10.18 22.12 20.87
CA ASN A 8 9.31 21.08 20.40
C ASN A 8 9.66 20.86 18.92
N LYS A 9 10.78 20.20 18.67
CA LYS A 9 11.11 19.68 17.35
C LYS A 9 10.07 18.63 17.03
N THR A 10 8.96 19.06 16.44
CA THR A 10 7.99 18.17 15.82
C THR A 10 8.77 17.26 14.86
N LYS A 11 8.65 15.94 15.08
CA LYS A 11 9.26 14.95 14.17
C LYS A 11 8.82 15.27 12.75
N PRO A 12 9.71 15.22 11.76
CA PRO A 12 9.36 15.52 10.38
C PRO A 12 8.24 14.58 9.92
N GLN A 13 7.24 15.15 9.26
CA GLN A 13 6.14 14.39 8.69
C GLN A 13 6.63 13.58 7.48
N LYS A 14 6.11 12.36 7.35
CA LYS A 14 6.35 11.51 6.19
C LYS A 14 5.07 11.37 5.39
N THR A 15 5.17 11.53 4.08
CA THR A 15 4.01 11.43 3.19
C THR A 15 4.38 10.60 1.98
N ALA A 16 3.56 9.61 1.67
CA ALA A 16 3.78 8.75 0.52
C ALA A 16 2.52 8.59 -0.32
N LEU A 17 2.72 8.63 -1.63
CA LEU A 17 1.79 8.09 -2.59
C LEU A 17 2.06 6.59 -2.70
N VAL A 18 1.09 5.77 -2.28
CA VAL A 18 1.19 4.32 -2.26
C VAL A 18 0.31 3.73 -3.35
N VAL A 19 0.92 3.05 -4.30
CA VAL A 19 0.16 2.28 -5.30
C VAL A 19 -0.10 0.89 -4.75
N ILE A 20 -1.37 0.50 -4.69
CA ILE A 20 -1.76 -0.85 -4.29
C ILE A 20 -1.85 -1.75 -5.52
N MET A 21 -1.18 -2.87 -5.44
CA MET A 21 -1.23 -3.94 -6.44
C MET A 21 -1.81 -5.22 -5.84
N GLY A 22 -2.35 -6.03 -6.69
CA GLY A 22 -2.86 -7.35 -6.34
C GLY A 22 -4.04 -7.73 -7.22
N ARG A 23 -4.35 -9.01 -7.26
CA ARG A 23 -5.51 -9.52 -7.98
C ARG A 23 -6.80 -8.95 -7.39
N PRO A 24 -7.91 -8.90 -8.16
CA PRO A 24 -9.17 -8.33 -7.68
C PRO A 24 -9.68 -8.93 -6.37
N SER A 25 -9.43 -10.21 -6.13
CA SER A 25 -9.85 -10.92 -4.92
C SER A 25 -8.80 -11.02 -3.82
N ALA A 26 -7.66 -10.34 -3.96
CA ALA A 26 -6.55 -10.43 -2.99
C ALA A 26 -6.87 -9.81 -1.62
N GLY A 27 -7.88 -8.94 -1.55
CA GLY A 27 -8.28 -8.26 -0.32
C GLY A 27 -7.84 -6.81 -0.24
N LYS A 28 -7.55 -6.16 -1.38
CA LYS A 28 -7.17 -4.74 -1.43
C LYS A 28 -8.25 -3.85 -0.82
N SER A 29 -9.51 -4.03 -1.21
CA SER A 29 -10.63 -3.25 -0.68
C SER A 29 -10.83 -3.48 0.82
N THR A 30 -10.70 -4.70 1.29
CA THR A 30 -10.78 -5.02 2.73
C THR A 30 -9.65 -4.36 3.50
N PHE A 31 -8.42 -4.41 2.97
CA PHE A 31 -7.30 -3.70 3.57
C PHE A 31 -7.58 -2.20 3.70
N LEU A 32 -8.03 -1.55 2.63
CA LEU A 32 -8.33 -0.12 2.62
C LEU A 32 -9.46 0.23 3.60
N ASN A 33 -10.52 -0.55 3.63
CA ASN A 33 -11.64 -0.32 4.55
C ASN A 33 -11.19 -0.44 6.02
N THR A 34 -10.32 -1.38 6.31
CA THR A 34 -9.81 -1.58 7.67
C THR A 34 -8.75 -0.53 8.04
N ALA A 35 -7.84 -0.21 7.13
CA ALA A 35 -6.75 0.72 7.38
C ALA A 35 -7.21 2.19 7.40
N CYS A 36 -8.16 2.56 6.55
CA CYS A 36 -8.52 3.95 6.31
C CYS A 36 -9.78 4.40 7.06
N GLN A 37 -10.44 3.54 7.83
CA GLN A 37 -11.68 3.77 8.58
C GLN A 37 -12.86 4.28 7.73
N GLU A 38 -12.63 5.23 6.81
CA GLU A 38 -13.63 5.70 5.85
C GLU A 38 -13.06 5.56 4.43
N PRO A 39 -13.75 4.85 3.54
CA PRO A 39 -13.36 4.77 2.14
C PRO A 39 -13.53 6.14 1.49
N VAL A 40 -12.47 6.61 0.86
CA VAL A 40 -12.46 7.88 0.13
C VAL A 40 -12.43 7.58 -1.36
N SER A 41 -13.36 8.17 -2.10
CA SER A 41 -13.34 8.19 -3.55
C SER A 41 -13.19 9.63 -4.02
N ILE A 42 -11.95 10.07 -4.17
CA ILE A 42 -11.62 11.41 -4.64
C ILE A 42 -10.76 11.30 -5.88
N VAL A 43 -11.10 12.09 -6.90
CA VAL A 43 -10.21 12.26 -8.06
C VAL A 43 -9.07 13.17 -7.63
N SER A 44 -7.83 12.66 -7.75
CA SER A 44 -6.66 13.42 -7.33
C SER A 44 -6.46 14.66 -8.22
N PRO A 45 -6.18 15.84 -7.63
CA PRO A 45 -5.79 17.02 -8.39
C PRO A 45 -4.35 16.96 -8.93
N ILE A 46 -3.55 15.96 -8.52
CA ILE A 46 -2.18 15.79 -8.98
C ILE A 46 -2.21 15.23 -10.42
N PRO A 47 -1.56 15.89 -11.41
CA PRO A 47 -1.65 15.48 -12.81
C PRO A 47 -1.26 14.03 -13.11
N GLN A 48 -0.28 13.48 -12.36
CA GLN A 48 0.18 12.10 -12.51
C GLN A 48 -0.82 11.07 -11.98
N THR A 49 -1.74 11.51 -11.13
CA THR A 49 -2.77 10.65 -10.51
C THR A 49 -4.17 10.99 -11.00
N THR A 50 -4.33 11.94 -11.93
CA THR A 50 -5.65 12.42 -12.40
C THR A 50 -6.50 11.33 -13.04
N ARG A 51 -5.89 10.23 -13.49
CA ARG A 51 -6.60 9.09 -14.08
C ARG A 51 -7.00 8.03 -13.05
N ASN A 52 -6.58 8.23 -11.78
CA ASN A 52 -6.78 7.25 -10.72
C ASN A 52 -7.48 7.90 -9.54
N ALA A 53 -8.57 7.29 -9.14
CA ALA A 53 -9.25 7.69 -7.92
C ALA A 53 -8.37 7.34 -6.71
N ILE A 54 -8.30 8.25 -5.76
CA ILE A 54 -7.75 7.95 -4.44
C ILE A 54 -8.71 6.96 -3.78
N ARG A 55 -8.17 5.85 -3.29
CA ARG A 55 -8.94 4.78 -2.66
C ARG A 55 -9.01 4.93 -1.14
N GLY A 56 -8.02 5.57 -0.56
CA GLY A 56 -7.99 5.81 0.87
C GLY A 56 -6.84 6.69 1.29
N ILE A 57 -7.00 7.31 2.45
CA ILE A 57 -5.98 8.13 3.09
C ILE A 57 -5.85 7.69 4.53
N VAL A 58 -4.62 7.45 4.95
CA VAL A 58 -4.28 7.16 6.35
C VAL A 58 -3.49 8.33 6.90
N ASN A 59 -4.06 9.00 7.91
CA ASN A 59 -3.38 10.03 8.67
C ASN A 59 -2.99 9.50 10.04
N THR A 60 -1.73 9.63 10.40
CA THR A 60 -1.21 9.25 11.71
C THR A 60 -0.25 10.30 12.24
N SER A 61 0.25 10.13 13.45
CA SER A 61 1.31 10.98 13.99
C SER A 61 2.61 10.93 13.17
N LEU A 62 2.80 9.89 12.35
CA LEU A 62 3.96 9.76 11.48
C LEU A 62 3.83 10.57 10.19
N GLY A 63 2.62 10.82 9.73
CA GLY A 63 2.36 11.54 8.49
C GLY A 63 1.11 11.07 7.77
N GLN A 64 1.18 10.99 6.46
CA GLN A 64 0.04 10.63 5.62
C GLN A 64 0.43 9.62 4.56
N LEU A 65 -0.39 8.58 4.39
CA LEU A 65 -0.31 7.63 3.28
C LEU A 65 -1.54 7.80 2.38
N VAL A 66 -1.30 8.07 1.12
CA VAL A 66 -2.36 8.22 0.11
C VAL A 66 -2.35 6.99 -0.78
N PHE A 67 -3.41 6.19 -0.73
CA PHE A 67 -3.52 4.94 -1.48
C PHE A 67 -4.26 5.15 -2.80
N VAL A 68 -3.63 4.72 -3.87
CA VAL A 68 -4.21 4.70 -5.21
C VAL A 68 -4.15 3.29 -5.79
N ASP A 69 -5.14 2.98 -6.63
CA ASP A 69 -5.22 1.67 -7.27
C ASP A 69 -4.51 1.67 -8.62
N THR A 70 -4.03 0.51 -9.06
CA THR A 70 -3.53 0.36 -10.42
C THR A 70 -4.70 0.25 -11.40
N PRO A 71 -4.69 1.01 -12.51
CA PRO A 71 -5.73 0.87 -13.52
C PRO A 71 -5.61 -0.50 -14.23
N GLY A 72 -6.73 -1.08 -14.56
CA GLY A 72 -6.79 -2.31 -15.34
C GLY A 72 -6.98 -3.59 -14.55
N TYR A 73 -6.94 -3.54 -13.23
CA TYR A 73 -7.21 -4.71 -12.36
C TYR A 73 -8.68 -4.91 -12.03
N HIS A 74 -9.55 -3.99 -12.41
CA HIS A 74 -10.98 -4.09 -12.12
C HIS A 74 -11.75 -4.97 -13.10
N ASP A 75 -11.15 -5.26 -14.25
CA ASP A 75 -11.73 -6.13 -15.28
C ASP A 75 -10.93 -7.43 -15.35
N SER A 76 -11.35 -8.44 -14.58
CA SER A 76 -10.75 -9.78 -14.60
C SER A 76 -10.82 -10.47 -15.97
N GLU A 77 -11.61 -9.95 -16.89
CA GLU A 77 -11.83 -10.51 -18.23
C GLU A 77 -10.99 -9.85 -19.32
N LYS A 78 -10.39 -8.70 -19.05
CA LYS A 78 -9.57 -8.00 -20.06
C LYS A 78 -8.11 -8.34 -19.90
N LYS A 79 -7.55 -8.95 -20.94
CA LYS A 79 -6.11 -9.12 -21.04
C LYS A 79 -5.43 -7.75 -20.95
N MET A 80 -4.34 -7.66 -20.18
CA MET A 80 -3.49 -6.47 -20.11
C MET A 80 -3.03 -6.11 -21.53
N ASN A 81 -3.56 -5.04 -22.08
CA ASN A 81 -3.10 -4.52 -23.37
C ASN A 81 -1.91 -3.57 -23.17
N LEU A 82 -1.23 -3.21 -24.24
CA LEU A 82 -0.04 -2.35 -24.20
C LEU A 82 -0.31 -1.00 -23.55
N ARG A 83 -1.51 -0.44 -23.74
CA ARG A 83 -1.89 0.83 -23.14
C ARG A 83 -2.04 0.74 -21.63
N LEU A 84 -2.74 -0.30 -21.13
CA LEU A 84 -2.90 -0.52 -19.69
C LEU A 84 -1.57 -0.83 -19.02
N LYS A 85 -0.70 -1.59 -19.70
CA LYS A 85 0.65 -1.86 -19.23
C LYS A 85 1.44 -0.56 -19.07
N SER A 86 1.44 0.31 -20.08
CA SER A 86 2.13 1.59 -20.04
C SER A 86 1.61 2.49 -18.90
N VAL A 87 0.29 2.59 -18.75
CA VAL A 87 -0.32 3.38 -17.67
C VAL A 87 0.05 2.83 -16.29
N THR A 88 0.05 1.51 -16.14
CA THR A 88 0.45 0.86 -14.88
C THR A 88 1.92 1.11 -14.57
N GLU A 89 2.80 0.98 -15.55
CA GLU A 89 4.23 1.27 -15.38
C GLU A 89 4.47 2.72 -14.97
N ASP A 90 3.79 3.67 -15.59
CA ASP A 90 3.89 5.09 -15.24
C ASP A 90 3.45 5.37 -13.80
N GLN A 91 2.39 4.69 -13.35
CA GLN A 91 1.94 4.81 -11.96
C GLN A 91 2.96 4.25 -10.96
N LEU A 92 3.50 3.08 -11.26
CA LEU A 92 4.49 2.44 -10.39
C LEU A 92 5.76 3.28 -10.30
N GLU A 93 6.17 3.89 -11.42
CA GLU A 93 7.33 4.79 -11.44
C GLU A 93 7.09 6.04 -10.59
N GLY A 94 5.90 6.61 -10.64
CA GLY A 94 5.52 7.80 -9.86
C GLY A 94 5.20 7.53 -8.39
N ALA A 95 5.10 6.29 -7.96
CA ALA A 95 4.78 5.93 -6.59
C ALA A 95 5.99 6.11 -5.66
N ASP A 96 5.75 6.60 -4.46
CA ASP A 96 6.76 6.60 -3.39
C ASP A 96 6.92 5.20 -2.79
N CYS A 97 5.82 4.47 -2.68
CA CYS A 97 5.76 3.10 -2.18
C CYS A 97 4.82 2.26 -3.04
N ILE A 98 5.10 0.97 -3.09
CA ILE A 98 4.22 -0.02 -3.70
C ILE A 98 3.83 -1.02 -2.63
N LEU A 99 2.53 -1.22 -2.45
CA LEU A 99 1.99 -2.28 -1.61
C LEU A 99 1.41 -3.37 -2.50
N TYR A 100 2.06 -4.53 -2.51
CA TYR A 100 1.62 -5.69 -3.24
C TYR A 100 0.95 -6.68 -2.28
N ILE A 101 -0.36 -6.89 -2.48
CA ILE A 101 -1.16 -7.81 -1.65
C ILE A 101 -1.37 -9.11 -2.41
N ILE A 102 -0.98 -10.22 -1.81
CA ILE A 102 -1.08 -11.55 -2.39
C ILE A 102 -2.00 -12.42 -1.52
N ASP A 103 -2.95 -13.07 -2.18
CA ASP A 103 -3.87 -14.02 -1.56
C ASP A 103 -3.18 -15.36 -1.29
N THR A 104 -3.01 -15.72 -0.02
CA THR A 104 -2.36 -16.97 0.38
C THR A 104 -3.26 -18.20 0.27
N THR A 105 -4.53 -18.03 -0.03
CA THR A 105 -5.47 -19.15 -0.24
C THR A 105 -5.39 -19.74 -1.65
N ARG A 106 -4.60 -19.12 -2.53
CA ARG A 106 -4.41 -19.54 -3.91
C ARG A 106 -2.92 -19.71 -4.22
N ILE A 107 -2.61 -20.71 -5.05
CA ILE A 107 -1.27 -20.85 -5.59
C ILE A 107 -1.02 -19.76 -6.62
N PRO A 108 0.09 -19.01 -6.55
CA PRO A 108 0.42 -17.99 -7.54
C PRO A 108 0.50 -18.55 -8.95
N GLY A 109 -0.21 -17.94 -9.87
CA GLY A 109 -0.28 -18.32 -11.28
C GLY A 109 0.18 -17.21 -12.21
N ASP A 110 -0.33 -17.23 -13.45
CA ASP A 110 0.08 -16.30 -14.51
C ASP A 110 -0.22 -14.84 -14.20
N GLU A 111 -1.36 -14.56 -13.54
CA GLU A 111 -1.70 -13.20 -13.13
C GLU A 111 -0.69 -12.64 -12.14
N GLU A 112 -0.28 -13.44 -11.15
CA GLU A 112 0.74 -13.03 -10.19
C GLU A 112 2.11 -12.84 -10.85
N LYS A 113 2.46 -13.70 -11.81
CA LYS A 113 3.70 -13.54 -12.58
C LYS A 113 3.71 -12.24 -13.37
N MET A 114 2.59 -11.88 -13.96
CA MET A 114 2.46 -10.62 -14.69
C MET A 114 2.59 -9.42 -13.75
N ASN A 115 1.94 -9.45 -12.60
CA ASN A 115 2.07 -8.42 -11.58
C ASN A 115 3.51 -8.24 -11.11
N ALA A 116 4.17 -9.32 -10.77
CA ALA A 116 5.56 -9.31 -10.36
C ALA A 116 6.48 -8.78 -11.45
N SER A 117 6.25 -9.18 -12.70
CA SER A 117 7.01 -8.69 -13.86
C SER A 117 6.91 -7.18 -14.03
N LEU A 118 5.72 -6.59 -13.83
CA LEU A 118 5.52 -5.14 -13.90
C LEU A 118 6.21 -4.38 -12.77
N ALA A 119 6.25 -4.97 -11.58
CA ALA A 119 6.69 -4.30 -10.37
C ALA A 119 8.15 -4.57 -9.99
N GLU A 120 8.81 -5.55 -10.59
CA GLU A 120 10.14 -6.03 -10.20
C GLU A 120 11.18 -4.92 -10.13
N LYS A 121 11.22 -4.03 -11.11
CA LYS A 121 12.19 -2.93 -11.14
C LYS A 121 12.01 -1.88 -10.04
N TYR A 122 10.88 -1.92 -9.34
CA TYR A 122 10.56 -1.05 -8.21
C TYR A 122 10.66 -1.76 -6.86
N SER A 123 11.39 -2.86 -6.80
CA SER A 123 11.54 -3.69 -5.58
C SER A 123 12.13 -2.91 -4.40
N ASP A 124 12.88 -1.86 -4.65
CA ASP A 124 13.49 -0.99 -3.63
C ASP A 124 12.48 -0.21 -2.78
N ARG A 125 11.26 -0.04 -3.29
CA ARG A 125 10.17 0.68 -2.63
C ARG A 125 8.91 -0.14 -2.43
N MET A 126 9.05 -1.46 -2.44
CA MET A 126 7.93 -2.41 -2.34
C MET A 126 7.80 -2.98 -0.94
N ILE A 127 6.57 -3.03 -0.47
CA ILE A 127 6.13 -3.84 0.66
C ILE A 127 5.20 -4.91 0.13
N ILE A 128 5.41 -6.16 0.53
CA ILE A 128 4.57 -7.29 0.15
C ILE A 128 3.77 -7.75 1.37
N ALA A 129 2.46 -7.86 1.22
CA ALA A 129 1.58 -8.36 2.25
C ALA A 129 0.92 -9.67 1.81
N LEU A 130 1.23 -10.74 2.53
CA LEU A 130 0.60 -12.04 2.38
C LEU A 130 -0.72 -12.02 3.16
N ASN A 131 -1.82 -11.93 2.44
CA ASN A 131 -3.15 -11.74 3.04
C ASN A 131 -3.92 -13.04 3.19
N LYS A 132 -4.95 -12.99 4.01
CA LYS A 132 -5.87 -14.10 4.33
C LYS A 132 -5.20 -15.23 5.10
N THR A 133 -4.21 -14.90 5.92
CA THR A 133 -3.48 -15.88 6.74
C THR A 133 -4.33 -16.55 7.81
N ASP A 134 -5.50 -16.00 8.11
CA ASP A 134 -6.51 -16.57 9.01
C ASP A 134 -7.34 -17.70 8.37
N ALA A 135 -7.37 -17.80 7.06
CA ALA A 135 -8.14 -18.80 6.33
C ALA A 135 -7.50 -20.19 6.45
N LYS A 136 -8.36 -21.24 6.53
CA LYS A 136 -7.89 -22.65 6.60
C LYS A 136 -7.07 -23.05 5.37
N GLU A 137 -7.41 -22.50 4.22
CA GLU A 137 -6.76 -22.78 2.92
C GLU A 137 -5.44 -22.02 2.76
N SER A 138 -5.12 -21.13 3.68
CA SER A 138 -3.91 -20.32 3.59
C SER A 138 -2.65 -21.18 3.60
N LYS A 139 -1.79 -20.95 2.60
CA LYS A 139 -0.47 -21.56 2.48
C LYS A 139 0.53 -20.48 2.11
N THR A 140 1.36 -20.11 3.06
CA THR A 140 2.37 -19.05 2.85
C THR A 140 3.57 -19.53 2.04
N LYS A 141 3.93 -20.82 2.15
CA LYS A 141 5.12 -21.36 1.49
C LYS A 141 5.11 -21.21 -0.04
N PRO A 142 4.05 -21.57 -0.78
CA PRO A 142 4.02 -21.37 -2.23
C PRO A 142 4.16 -19.89 -2.62
N VAL A 143 3.59 -18.98 -1.83
CA VAL A 143 3.70 -17.54 -2.05
C VAL A 143 5.12 -17.04 -1.79
N MET A 144 5.76 -17.49 -0.71
CA MET A 144 7.15 -17.13 -0.42
C MET A 144 8.10 -17.67 -1.50
N ASP A 145 7.89 -18.88 -1.98
CA ASP A 145 8.67 -19.45 -3.09
C ASP A 145 8.50 -18.62 -4.37
N PHE A 146 7.26 -18.20 -4.66
CA PHE A 146 6.96 -17.30 -5.77
C PHE A 146 7.69 -15.96 -5.66
N ILE A 147 7.68 -15.33 -4.48
CA ILE A 147 8.37 -14.07 -4.24
C ILE A 147 9.89 -14.22 -4.44
N LYS A 148 10.48 -15.26 -3.91
CA LYS A 148 11.93 -15.53 -4.07
C LYS A 148 12.33 -15.69 -5.53
N THR A 149 11.46 -16.28 -6.33
CA THR A 149 11.71 -16.51 -7.76
C THR A 149 11.48 -15.25 -8.59
N ASN A 150 10.41 -14.51 -8.35
CA ASN A 150 9.96 -13.42 -9.22
C ASN A 150 10.31 -12.02 -8.69
N LEU A 151 10.49 -11.86 -7.38
CA LEU A 151 10.82 -10.60 -6.71
C LEU A 151 12.01 -10.78 -5.75
N PRO A 152 13.14 -11.31 -6.24
CA PRO A 152 14.26 -11.68 -5.36
C PRO A 152 14.93 -10.49 -4.68
N LYS A 153 14.74 -9.28 -5.19
CA LYS A 153 15.34 -8.06 -4.63
C LYS A 153 14.55 -7.46 -3.48
N VAL A 154 13.33 -7.93 -3.23
CA VAL A 154 12.55 -7.49 -2.07
C VAL A 154 13.10 -8.16 -0.81
N PRO A 155 13.59 -7.39 0.18
CA PRO A 155 14.12 -7.95 1.42
C PRO A 155 13.04 -8.67 2.23
N GLU A 156 13.44 -9.67 3.01
CA GLU A 156 12.49 -10.41 3.87
C GLU A 156 11.81 -9.54 4.91
N ASP A 157 12.49 -8.50 5.42
CA ASP A 157 11.94 -7.55 6.38
C ASP A 157 10.87 -6.61 5.80
N ARG A 158 10.63 -6.70 4.49
CA ARG A 158 9.54 -6.00 3.78
C ARG A 158 8.42 -6.93 3.33
N ILE A 159 8.41 -8.15 3.80
CA ILE A 159 7.37 -9.15 3.53
C ILE A 159 6.64 -9.44 4.83
N PHE A 160 5.32 -9.22 4.85
CA PHE A 160 4.49 -9.32 6.04
C PHE A 160 3.35 -10.31 5.82
N GLU A 161 2.99 -11.02 6.86
CA GLU A 161 1.74 -11.79 6.91
C GLU A 161 0.65 -10.93 7.52
N MET A 162 -0.56 -10.99 6.95
CA MET A 162 -1.69 -10.25 7.49
C MET A 162 -3.02 -10.96 7.25
N SER A 163 -4.01 -10.57 8.02
CA SER A 163 -5.42 -10.76 7.73
C SER A 163 -6.13 -9.41 7.75
N ALA A 164 -6.39 -8.86 6.58
CA ALA A 164 -7.08 -7.59 6.48
C ALA A 164 -8.49 -7.65 7.08
N GLN A 165 -9.17 -8.77 6.91
CA GLN A 165 -10.51 -9.00 7.45
C GLN A 165 -10.53 -9.01 8.99
N LYS A 166 -9.50 -9.57 9.61
CA LYS A 166 -9.39 -9.70 11.08
C LYS A 166 -8.61 -8.56 11.72
N ASP A 167 -8.13 -7.59 10.92
CA ASP A 167 -7.25 -6.50 11.38
C ASP A 167 -5.99 -7.02 12.11
N ILE A 168 -5.34 -8.01 11.51
CA ILE A 168 -4.10 -8.59 12.00
C ILE A 168 -2.97 -8.27 11.01
N GLY A 169 -1.88 -7.70 11.51
CA GLY A 169 -0.69 -7.40 10.70
C GLY A 169 -0.78 -6.10 9.90
N ILE A 170 -1.90 -5.40 9.88
CA ILE A 170 -2.07 -4.15 9.13
C ILE A 170 -1.15 -3.05 9.67
N ASN A 171 -1.03 -2.92 10.97
CA ASN A 171 -0.18 -1.89 11.58
C ASN A 171 1.29 -2.06 11.20
N GLU A 172 1.79 -3.27 11.14
CA GLU A 172 3.15 -3.59 10.70
C GLU A 172 3.37 -3.20 9.24
N VAL A 173 2.39 -3.46 8.37
CA VAL A 173 2.42 -3.04 6.97
C VAL A 173 2.44 -1.52 6.86
N LEU A 174 1.59 -0.81 7.60
CA LEU A 174 1.56 0.65 7.60
C LEU A 174 2.89 1.25 8.08
N ARG A 175 3.47 0.72 9.15
CA ARG A 175 4.78 1.16 9.63
C ARG A 175 5.88 0.96 8.60
N ALA A 176 5.86 -0.17 7.92
CA ALA A 176 6.82 -0.46 6.86
C ALA A 176 6.69 0.54 5.70
N LEU A 177 5.47 0.92 5.32
CA LEU A 177 5.23 1.96 4.32
C LEU A 177 5.77 3.32 4.78
N TYR A 178 5.52 3.71 6.03
CA TYR A 178 6.08 4.94 6.58
C TYR A 178 7.61 4.93 6.64
N ASN A 179 8.24 3.78 6.86
CA ASN A 179 9.70 3.69 6.86
C ASN A 179 10.32 3.98 5.49
N ILE A 180 9.61 3.68 4.42
CA ILE A 180 10.03 3.98 3.04
C ILE A 180 9.64 5.39 2.63
N ALA A 181 8.53 5.91 3.17
CA ALA A 181 7.96 7.18 2.79
C ALA A 181 8.97 8.33 2.92
N PRO A 182 9.01 9.25 1.94
CA PRO A 182 9.87 10.43 2.03
C PRO A 182 9.35 11.42 3.07
N GLU A 183 10.25 12.22 3.61
CA GLU A 183 9.88 13.38 4.42
C GLU A 183 9.25 14.43 3.53
N ALA A 184 7.97 14.69 3.76
CA ALA A 184 7.19 15.63 2.99
C ALA A 184 5.95 16.07 3.79
N PRO A 185 5.41 17.27 3.52
CA PRO A 185 4.17 17.70 4.13
C PRO A 185 3.00 16.87 3.60
N ARG A 186 1.91 16.82 4.37
CA ARG A 186 0.69 16.13 3.94
C ARG A 186 0.17 16.72 2.63
N LEU A 187 -0.24 15.85 1.71
CA LEU A 187 -0.81 16.24 0.42
C LEU A 187 -2.25 16.75 0.57
N TYR A 188 -2.99 16.21 1.53
CA TYR A 188 -4.38 16.55 1.79
C TYR A 188 -4.51 17.01 3.24
N ILE A 189 -4.83 18.29 3.44
CA ILE A 189 -4.93 18.95 4.76
C ILE A 189 -6.38 19.36 5.01
N ASP A 190 -7.34 18.55 4.63
CA ASP A 190 -8.74 18.89 4.85
C ASP A 190 -9.27 18.35 6.17
N ASP A 191 -10.08 19.16 6.86
CA ASP A 191 -10.78 18.80 8.08
C ASP A 191 -11.61 17.52 7.97
N ILE A 192 -11.98 17.14 6.76
CA ILE A 192 -12.73 15.91 6.46
C ILE A 192 -11.94 14.65 6.86
N TYR A 193 -10.60 14.72 6.91
CA TYR A 193 -9.73 13.57 7.19
C TYR A 193 -9.10 13.64 8.58
N THR A 194 -9.33 14.72 9.36
CA THR A 194 -8.62 14.97 10.61
C THR A 194 -9.27 14.36 11.84
N ASP A 195 -10.56 14.03 11.78
CA ASP A 195 -11.30 13.54 12.95
C ASP A 195 -11.13 12.04 13.21
N GLN A 196 -10.29 11.36 12.45
CA GLN A 196 -10.04 9.96 12.68
C GLN A 196 -8.92 9.80 13.70
N ASN A 197 -9.26 9.28 14.85
CA ASN A 197 -8.30 8.90 15.91
C ASN A 197 -7.41 7.74 15.45
N ILE A 198 -6.58 8.00 14.45
CA ILE A 198 -5.66 7.03 13.88
C ILE A 198 -4.43 6.86 14.79
N GLU A 199 -4.25 7.74 15.75
CA GLU A 199 -3.22 7.63 16.78
C GLU A 199 -3.26 6.28 17.51
N PHE A 200 -4.44 5.69 17.66
CA PHE A 200 -4.60 4.37 18.24
C PHE A 200 -4.17 3.23 17.32
N ARG A 201 -4.03 3.45 16.02
CA ARG A 201 -3.73 2.38 15.09
C ARG A 201 -2.25 2.07 15.00
N ILE A 202 -1.38 3.07 15.18
CA ILE A 202 0.08 2.95 15.06
C ILE A 202 0.81 3.32 16.35
N ALA A 203 0.10 3.64 17.42
CA ALA A 203 0.69 4.12 18.68
C ALA A 203 1.49 3.05 19.46
N GLU A 204 1.37 1.79 19.08
CA GLU A 204 2.13 0.67 19.63
C GLU A 204 2.96 0.00 18.52
#